data_7547c313f2af1cc9f110915133f0893c
#
_entry.id   7547c313f2af1cc9f110915133f0893c
#
_cell.length_a   1.000
_cell.length_b   1.000
_cell.length_c   1.000
_cell.angle_alpha   90.00
_cell.angle_beta   90.00
_cell.angle_gamma   90.00
#
_symmetry.space_group_name_H-M   'P 1'
#
loop_
_entity.id
_entity.type
_entity.pdbx_description
1 polymer ?
#
loop_
_entity_poly.entity_id
_entity_poly.type
_entity_poly.pdbx_seq_one_letter_code
_entity_poly.pdbx_strand_id
1 'polypeptide(L)'
;VHALGNVAVFDTDMNIPGEKWAYALNTVLPDDISVVGSSIMPPDFHPRHCDTEKTYEYTLINSQFPVPIYADYAWHVPYRLDIEKMRKAASYLIGPHDFKSFCSVNTQAKSTVRTIFAIDILEEPLRADFYPYEYDDEYDEASSSDELNQSDNGSGSNEDNLPDNLEDYDVYELAYNHTFEGRKIVIRINGDGFLYNMVRIITGTLVDVGKGRFKPETVANMLRKTDRTYSGPTAPPQGLSLINIDFMI
;
A
#
# COMPACT_ATOMS: atom_id res chain seq x y z
N VAL A 1 -7.52 4.32 6.55
CA VAL A 1 -7.59 5.26 5.40
C VAL A 1 -6.99 6.57 5.82
N HIS A 2 -6.08 7.09 5.02
CA HIS A 2 -5.34 8.32 5.26
C HIS A 2 -5.78 9.40 4.26
N ALA A 3 -5.44 10.66 4.53
CA ALA A 3 -5.68 11.75 3.60
C ALA A 3 -4.57 12.81 3.74
N LEU A 4 -3.96 13.20 2.62
CA LEU A 4 -3.03 14.33 2.53
C LEU A 4 -3.74 15.61 2.06
N GLY A 5 -4.85 15.49 1.33
CA GLY A 5 -5.56 16.59 0.70
C GLY A 5 -7.06 16.58 0.96
N ASN A 6 -7.50 16.34 2.20
CA ASN A 6 -8.92 16.41 2.53
C ASN A 6 -9.38 17.86 2.75
N VAL A 7 -10.64 18.15 2.43
CA VAL A 7 -11.26 19.49 2.58
C VAL A 7 -12.52 19.38 3.44
N ALA A 8 -12.64 20.26 4.43
CA ALA A 8 -13.82 20.42 5.26
C ALA A 8 -14.32 21.87 5.21
N VAL A 9 -15.62 22.06 5.33
CA VAL A 9 -16.26 23.38 5.44
C VAL A 9 -17.09 23.43 6.73
N PHE A 10 -17.11 24.56 7.36
CA PHE A 10 -17.93 24.84 8.54
C PHE A 10 -18.31 26.32 8.57
N ASP A 11 -19.42 26.62 9.22
CA ASP A 11 -19.89 27.98 9.50
C ASP A 11 -19.49 28.41 10.91
N THR A 12 -19.21 29.70 11.10
CA THR A 12 -18.81 30.24 12.41
C THR A 12 -19.19 31.72 12.56
N ASP A 13 -19.59 32.12 13.76
CA ASP A 13 -19.85 33.53 14.14
C ASP A 13 -18.59 34.19 14.74
N MET A 14 -17.50 33.48 14.89
CA MET A 14 -16.27 34.01 15.49
C MET A 14 -15.54 34.95 14.53
N ASN A 15 -15.12 36.08 15.03
CA ASN A 15 -14.38 37.10 14.25
C ASN A 15 -12.88 36.74 14.17
N ILE A 16 -12.55 35.63 13.51
CA ILE A 16 -11.19 35.19 13.22
C ILE A 16 -10.97 35.32 11.71
N PRO A 17 -9.86 35.97 11.24
CA PRO A 17 -9.53 36.04 9.83
C PRO A 17 -9.44 34.62 9.23
N GLY A 18 -9.92 34.45 7.97
CA GLY A 18 -10.04 33.13 7.33
C GLY A 18 -8.75 32.33 7.32
N GLU A 19 -7.62 33.00 7.06
CA GLU A 19 -6.29 32.37 7.02
C GLU A 19 -5.73 32.00 8.41
N LYS A 20 -6.37 32.46 9.50
CA LYS A 20 -5.93 32.16 10.87
C LYS A 20 -6.63 30.93 11.49
N TRP A 21 -7.67 30.43 10.84
CA TRP A 21 -8.37 29.24 11.35
C TRP A 21 -7.49 28.00 11.40
N ALA A 22 -6.58 27.82 10.45
CA ALA A 22 -5.63 26.71 10.48
C ALA A 22 -4.82 26.70 11.79
N TYR A 23 -4.33 27.85 12.23
CA TYR A 23 -3.58 27.96 13.49
C TYR A 23 -4.48 27.65 14.71
N ALA A 24 -5.68 28.24 14.75
CA ALA A 24 -6.61 28.02 15.86
C ALA A 24 -7.02 26.55 16.00
N LEU A 25 -7.33 25.89 14.88
CA LEU A 25 -7.73 24.47 14.89
C LEU A 25 -6.61 23.54 15.32
N ASN A 26 -5.38 23.78 14.86
CA ASN A 26 -4.23 22.93 15.23
C ASN A 26 -3.85 23.00 16.71
N THR A 27 -4.39 23.95 17.49
CA THR A 27 -4.16 23.98 18.96
C THR A 27 -5.04 22.97 19.71
N VAL A 28 -6.09 22.44 19.08
CA VAL A 28 -7.09 21.58 19.73
C VAL A 28 -7.28 20.23 19.01
N LEU A 29 -6.72 20.08 17.82
CA LEU A 29 -6.78 18.83 17.09
C LEU A 29 -5.80 17.79 17.67
N PRO A 30 -6.11 16.49 17.56
CA PRO A 30 -5.19 15.44 17.94
C PRO A 30 -3.98 15.39 17.00
N ASP A 31 -2.90 14.73 17.43
CA ASP A 31 -1.60 14.71 16.74
C ASP A 31 -1.65 14.07 15.33
N ASP A 32 -2.66 13.26 15.05
CA ASP A 32 -2.86 12.58 13.76
C ASP A 32 -3.69 13.41 12.75
N ILE A 33 -4.10 14.64 13.13
CA ILE A 33 -4.84 15.56 12.25
C ILE A 33 -4.17 16.93 12.26
N SER A 34 -3.82 17.43 11.06
CA SER A 34 -3.25 18.76 10.87
C SER A 34 -3.96 19.53 9.77
N VAL A 35 -4.30 20.78 10.04
CA VAL A 35 -4.86 21.73 9.07
C VAL A 35 -3.72 22.53 8.46
N VAL A 36 -3.46 22.34 7.18
CA VAL A 36 -2.35 23.00 6.46
C VAL A 36 -2.71 24.37 5.90
N GLY A 37 -4.01 24.71 5.80
CA GLY A 37 -4.47 26.00 5.33
C GLY A 37 -5.96 26.19 5.56
N SER A 38 -6.40 27.43 5.57
CA SER A 38 -7.82 27.82 5.73
C SER A 38 -8.10 29.13 4.97
N SER A 39 -9.32 29.25 4.44
CA SER A 39 -9.78 30.45 3.72
C SER A 39 -11.28 30.61 3.87
N ILE A 40 -11.77 31.83 3.63
CA ILE A 40 -13.19 32.09 3.52
C ILE A 40 -13.68 31.66 2.14
N MET A 41 -14.78 30.96 2.10
CA MET A 41 -15.44 30.50 0.88
C MET A 41 -16.80 31.20 0.70
N PRO A 42 -17.34 31.26 -0.53
CA PRO A 42 -18.73 31.72 -0.76
C PRO A 42 -19.72 30.90 0.06
N PRO A 43 -20.84 31.51 0.51
CA PRO A 43 -21.81 30.84 1.39
C PRO A 43 -22.46 29.58 0.80
N ASP A 44 -22.49 29.47 -0.53
CA ASP A 44 -23.03 28.33 -1.26
C ASP A 44 -21.98 27.25 -1.58
N PHE A 45 -20.73 27.47 -1.22
CA PHE A 45 -19.67 26.49 -1.43
C PHE A 45 -19.88 25.26 -0.55
N HIS A 46 -19.91 24.08 -1.19
CA HIS A 46 -19.95 22.83 -0.46
C HIS A 46 -19.08 21.77 -1.20
N PRO A 47 -18.01 21.24 -0.56
CA PRO A 47 -16.99 20.42 -1.25
C PRO A 47 -17.54 19.10 -1.84
N ARG A 48 -18.74 18.64 -1.43
CA ARG A 48 -19.39 17.44 -1.99
C ARG A 48 -20.29 17.74 -3.18
N HIS A 49 -20.65 19.02 -3.40
CA HIS A 49 -21.57 19.44 -4.46
C HIS A 49 -20.86 20.07 -5.66
N CYS A 50 -19.58 20.37 -5.52
CA CYS A 50 -18.73 20.84 -6.61
C CYS A 50 -18.31 19.68 -7.52
N ASP A 51 -18.15 19.98 -8.79
CA ASP A 51 -17.44 19.07 -9.69
C ASP A 51 -15.99 18.99 -9.24
N THR A 52 -15.51 17.78 -9.04
CA THR A 52 -14.18 17.53 -8.48
C THR A 52 -13.47 16.42 -9.22
N GLU A 53 -12.17 16.53 -9.26
CA GLU A 53 -11.27 15.44 -9.62
C GLU A 53 -10.53 14.99 -8.36
N LYS A 54 -10.52 13.67 -8.10
CA LYS A 54 -9.93 13.09 -6.89
C LYS A 54 -8.87 12.09 -7.25
N THR A 55 -7.74 12.19 -6.57
CA THR A 55 -6.64 11.25 -6.69
C THR A 55 -6.47 10.47 -5.41
N TYR A 56 -6.54 9.15 -5.52
CA TYR A 56 -6.22 8.21 -4.45
C TYR A 56 -4.98 7.42 -4.78
N GLU A 57 -4.22 7.10 -3.76
CA GLU A 57 -3.14 6.12 -3.84
C GLU A 57 -3.42 4.96 -2.90
N TYR A 58 -3.08 3.76 -3.35
CA TYR A 58 -3.07 2.59 -2.51
C TYR A 58 -1.68 1.96 -2.52
N THR A 59 -1.07 1.88 -1.33
CA THR A 59 0.29 1.37 -1.16
C THR A 59 0.28 -0.11 -0.78
N LEU A 60 1.09 -0.90 -1.49
CA LEU A 60 1.37 -2.30 -1.20
C LEU A 60 2.86 -2.46 -0.89
N ILE A 61 3.17 -3.31 0.08
CA ILE A 61 4.51 -3.85 0.29
C ILE A 61 4.50 -5.29 -0.20
N ASN A 62 5.12 -5.52 -1.35
CA ASN A 62 5.21 -6.83 -1.96
C ASN A 62 6.57 -7.43 -1.65
N SER A 63 6.63 -8.20 -0.59
CA SER A 63 7.83 -8.83 -0.04
C SER A 63 7.48 -10.13 0.65
N GLN A 64 8.43 -11.05 0.75
CA GLN A 64 8.22 -12.33 1.43
C GLN A 64 7.84 -12.13 2.90
N PHE A 65 8.53 -11.24 3.60
CA PHE A 65 8.27 -10.92 5.00
C PHE A 65 7.66 -9.52 5.15
N PRO A 66 6.82 -9.30 6.19
CA PRO A 66 6.27 -7.98 6.45
C PRO A 66 7.37 -7.01 6.87
N VAL A 67 7.20 -5.73 6.49
CA VAL A 67 8.08 -4.63 6.87
C VAL A 67 7.35 -3.76 7.89
N PRO A 68 7.70 -3.84 9.21
CA PRO A 68 6.91 -3.27 10.29
C PRO A 68 6.64 -1.76 10.18
N ILE A 69 7.59 -0.98 9.67
CA ILE A 69 7.42 0.48 9.53
C ILE A 69 6.30 0.88 8.56
N TYR A 70 5.85 -0.03 7.69
CA TYR A 70 4.75 0.19 6.77
C TYR A 70 3.42 -0.41 7.24
N ALA A 71 3.35 -1.00 8.44
CA ALA A 71 2.19 -1.75 8.91
C ALA A 71 0.89 -0.92 8.90
N ASP A 72 0.99 0.37 9.25
CA ASP A 72 -0.16 1.28 9.32
C ASP A 72 -0.44 2.04 8.01
N TYR A 73 0.45 1.93 7.00
CA TYR A 73 0.40 2.74 5.78
C TYR A 73 0.39 1.93 4.49
N ALA A 74 0.50 0.59 4.58
CA ALA A 74 0.51 -0.27 3.41
C ALA A 74 -0.14 -1.63 3.68
N TRP A 75 -0.51 -2.30 2.62
CA TRP A 75 -0.94 -3.70 2.66
C TRP A 75 0.23 -4.61 2.29
N HIS A 76 0.68 -5.46 3.21
CA HIS A 76 1.68 -6.48 2.94
C HIS A 76 1.09 -7.62 2.11
N VAL A 77 1.74 -7.93 0.98
CA VAL A 77 1.37 -9.03 0.07
C VAL A 77 2.57 -9.96 -0.11
N PRO A 78 2.56 -11.17 0.51
CA PRO A 78 3.72 -12.07 0.52
C PRO A 78 3.89 -12.89 -0.77
N TYR A 79 3.02 -12.72 -1.75
CA TYR A 79 3.04 -13.47 -3.00
C TYR A 79 3.60 -12.60 -4.13
N ARG A 80 4.47 -13.15 -4.97
CA ARG A 80 4.96 -12.43 -6.15
C ARG A 80 3.79 -11.98 -7.03
N LEU A 81 3.75 -10.70 -7.37
CA LEU A 81 2.72 -10.11 -8.21
C LEU A 81 3.25 -9.90 -9.64
N ASP A 82 2.42 -10.19 -10.63
CA ASP A 82 2.68 -9.88 -12.03
C ASP A 82 2.12 -8.48 -12.34
N ILE A 83 3.02 -7.49 -12.34
CA ILE A 83 2.63 -6.09 -12.51
C ILE A 83 2.09 -5.80 -13.91
N GLU A 84 2.61 -6.46 -14.94
CA GLU A 84 2.13 -6.26 -16.30
C GLU A 84 0.68 -6.74 -16.48
N LYS A 85 0.33 -7.87 -15.84
CA LYS A 85 -1.07 -8.31 -15.80
C LYS A 85 -1.94 -7.35 -15.03
N MET A 86 -1.45 -6.76 -13.92
CA MET A 86 -2.18 -5.75 -13.17
C MET A 86 -2.41 -4.48 -14.01
N ARG A 87 -1.38 -3.97 -14.72
CA ARG A 87 -1.48 -2.81 -15.62
C ARG A 87 -2.48 -3.08 -16.75
N LYS A 88 -2.43 -4.26 -17.36
CA LYS A 88 -3.40 -4.66 -18.38
C LYS A 88 -4.83 -4.73 -17.83
N ALA A 89 -5.02 -5.25 -16.61
CA ALA A 89 -6.33 -5.29 -15.97
C ALA A 89 -6.85 -3.89 -15.64
N ALA A 90 -5.97 -2.99 -15.16
CA ALA A 90 -6.30 -1.62 -14.85
C ALA A 90 -6.80 -0.83 -16.08
N SER A 91 -6.25 -1.09 -17.26
CA SER A 91 -6.67 -0.40 -18.50
C SER A 91 -8.14 -0.61 -18.86
N TYR A 92 -8.76 -1.73 -18.44
CA TYR A 92 -10.20 -1.96 -18.66
C TYR A 92 -11.12 -1.12 -17.76
N LEU A 93 -10.58 -0.51 -16.70
CA LEU A 93 -11.33 0.31 -15.74
C LEU A 93 -11.34 1.80 -16.12
N ILE A 94 -10.51 2.22 -17.07
CA ILE A 94 -10.39 3.61 -17.50
C ILE A 94 -11.62 3.99 -18.36
N GLY A 95 -12.13 5.18 -18.15
CA GLY A 95 -13.31 5.73 -18.81
C GLY A 95 -14.58 5.68 -17.96
N PRO A 96 -15.73 6.06 -18.54
CA PRO A 96 -17.03 6.03 -17.87
C PRO A 96 -17.58 4.60 -17.81
N HIS A 97 -17.83 4.09 -16.60
CA HIS A 97 -18.39 2.76 -16.36
C HIS A 97 -19.36 2.76 -15.19
N ASP A 98 -20.27 1.76 -15.19
CA ASP A 98 -21.03 1.41 -14.00
C ASP A 98 -20.17 0.55 -13.07
N PHE A 99 -19.68 1.17 -11.97
CA PHE A 99 -18.81 0.53 -10.98
C PHE A 99 -19.59 -0.21 -9.89
N LYS A 100 -20.81 -0.65 -10.12
CA LYS A 100 -21.61 -1.37 -9.14
C LYS A 100 -20.91 -2.66 -8.65
N SER A 101 -20.18 -3.36 -9.51
CA SER A 101 -19.34 -4.52 -9.11
C SER A 101 -18.19 -4.15 -8.19
N PHE A 102 -17.73 -2.92 -8.25
CA PHE A 102 -16.62 -2.40 -7.45
C PHE A 102 -17.06 -1.50 -6.29
N CYS A 103 -18.30 -1.65 -5.86
CA CYS A 103 -18.90 -0.87 -4.80
C CYS A 103 -19.41 -1.77 -3.67
N SER A 104 -19.29 -1.33 -2.43
CA SER A 104 -19.93 -2.02 -1.31
C SER A 104 -21.46 -1.92 -1.39
N VAL A 105 -22.14 -2.99 -0.96
CA VAL A 105 -23.60 -3.13 -1.03
C VAL A 105 -24.34 -1.98 -0.33
N ASN A 106 -23.76 -1.43 0.73
CA ASN A 106 -24.35 -0.35 1.55
C ASN A 106 -24.02 1.06 1.01
N THR A 107 -23.83 1.24 -0.29
CA THR A 107 -23.61 2.57 -0.84
C THR A 107 -24.89 3.43 -0.76
N GLN A 108 -24.73 4.71 -0.38
CA GLN A 108 -25.79 5.71 -0.42
C GLN A 108 -25.83 6.49 -1.74
N ALA A 109 -24.97 6.13 -2.70
CA ALA A 109 -24.89 6.83 -3.97
C ALA A 109 -26.14 6.60 -4.83
N LYS A 110 -26.70 7.66 -5.39
CA LYS A 110 -27.87 7.61 -6.28
C LYS A 110 -27.51 6.97 -7.64
N SER A 111 -26.26 7.08 -8.06
CA SER A 111 -25.73 6.49 -9.30
C SER A 111 -24.41 5.80 -9.01
N THR A 112 -24.19 4.64 -9.64
CA THR A 112 -22.95 3.88 -9.59
C THR A 112 -22.02 4.12 -10.77
N VAL A 113 -22.43 4.99 -11.70
CA VAL A 113 -21.60 5.40 -12.83
C VAL A 113 -20.56 6.40 -12.35
N ARG A 114 -19.29 6.15 -12.70
CA ARG A 114 -18.13 7.02 -12.45
C ARG A 114 -17.19 7.00 -13.64
N THR A 115 -16.37 8.04 -13.75
CA THR A 115 -15.32 8.11 -14.75
C THR A 115 -13.96 8.02 -14.08
N ILE A 116 -13.20 7.00 -14.41
CA ILE A 116 -11.79 6.93 -14.04
C ILE A 116 -10.98 7.51 -15.20
N PHE A 117 -10.20 8.55 -14.91
CA PHE A 117 -9.36 9.23 -15.92
C PHE A 117 -8.04 8.52 -16.12
N ALA A 118 -7.43 8.04 -15.03
CA ALA A 118 -6.16 7.32 -15.07
C ALA A 118 -6.03 6.29 -13.94
N ILE A 119 -5.30 5.21 -14.23
CA ILE A 119 -4.78 4.28 -13.22
C ILE A 119 -3.33 4.00 -13.54
N ASP A 120 -2.45 4.40 -12.63
CA ASP A 120 -1.01 4.13 -12.72
C ASP A 120 -0.60 3.09 -11.67
N ILE A 121 0.24 2.14 -12.06
CA ILE A 121 0.84 1.17 -11.15
C ILE A 121 2.34 1.38 -11.19
N LEU A 122 2.84 2.02 -10.15
CA LEU A 122 4.25 2.34 -9.97
C LEU A 122 4.89 1.29 -9.06
N GLU A 123 6.14 0.95 -9.34
CA GLU A 123 6.91 0.04 -8.51
C GLU A 123 8.27 0.64 -8.20
N GLU A 124 8.68 0.51 -6.95
CA GLU A 124 9.95 0.96 -6.43
C GLU A 124 10.58 -0.21 -5.66
N PRO A 125 11.87 -0.50 -5.82
CA PRO A 125 12.53 -1.50 -4.98
C PRO A 125 12.39 -1.07 -3.51
N LEU A 126 12.13 -2.01 -2.62
CA LEU A 126 12.33 -1.79 -1.20
C LEU A 126 13.85 -1.70 -1.03
N ARG A 127 14.33 -0.50 -0.64
CA ARG A 127 15.75 -0.25 -0.54
C ARG A 127 16.43 -1.30 0.33
N ALA A 128 17.45 -1.92 -0.24
CA ALA A 128 18.37 -2.80 0.48
C ALA A 128 19.24 -2.07 1.51
N ASP A 129 19.06 -0.75 1.68
CA ASP A 129 19.84 0.08 2.63
C ASP A 129 19.70 -0.37 4.10
N PHE A 130 18.83 -1.38 4.38
CA PHE A 130 18.73 -2.03 5.67
C PHE A 130 19.66 -3.24 5.85
N TYR A 131 20.42 -3.62 4.83
CA TYR A 131 21.48 -4.62 4.93
C TYR A 131 22.82 -3.94 4.65
N PRO A 132 23.43 -3.27 5.65
CA PRO A 132 24.68 -2.51 5.47
C PRO A 132 25.93 -3.39 5.46
N TYR A 133 25.82 -4.67 5.20
CA TYR A 133 26.99 -5.56 5.15
C TYR A 133 27.16 -6.12 3.75
N GLU A 134 27.77 -5.34 2.86
CA GLU A 134 28.75 -5.92 1.96
C GLU A 134 29.87 -6.42 2.87
N TYR A 135 29.96 -7.73 3.08
CA TYR A 135 31.18 -8.31 3.61
C TYR A 135 32.24 -8.08 2.53
N ASP A 136 33.13 -7.12 2.76
CA ASP A 136 34.40 -7.08 2.07
C ASP A 136 35.09 -8.41 2.38
N ASP A 137 35.25 -9.26 1.34
CA ASP A 137 36.01 -10.51 1.40
C ASP A 137 37.52 -10.27 1.59
N GLU A 138 37.90 -9.22 2.32
CA GLU A 138 39.25 -8.95 2.79
C GLU A 138 39.38 -9.32 4.28
N TYR A 139 39.12 -10.58 4.64
CA TYR A 139 39.77 -11.15 5.79
C TYR A 139 41.02 -11.92 5.35
N ASP A 140 42.15 -11.21 5.46
CA ASP A 140 43.50 -11.71 5.34
C ASP A 140 43.67 -13.13 5.89
N GLU A 141 44.15 -14.02 5.01
CA GLU A 141 44.93 -15.20 5.41
C GLU A 141 46.16 -14.75 6.18
N ALA A 142 46.04 -14.53 7.48
CA ALA A 142 47.20 -14.35 8.32
C ALA A 142 46.95 -14.95 9.70
N SER A 143 47.62 -16.06 9.89
CA SER A 143 48.01 -16.73 11.13
C SER A 143 47.42 -18.09 11.40
N SER A 144 47.86 -19.05 10.59
CA SER A 144 48.03 -20.42 11.08
C SER A 144 49.40 -20.55 11.71
N SER A 145 49.47 -20.63 13.01
CA SER A 145 50.45 -21.42 13.78
C SER A 145 50.18 -21.20 15.27
N ASP A 146 49.72 -22.22 15.95
CA ASP A 146 50.52 -22.83 17.02
C ASP A 146 49.76 -24.00 17.65
N GLU A 147 50.52 -25.08 17.71
CA GLU A 147 50.24 -26.33 18.39
C GLU A 147 49.89 -26.13 19.88
N LEU A 148 49.09 -26.98 20.48
CA LEU A 148 49.52 -27.85 21.59
C LEU A 148 48.35 -28.57 22.29
N ASN A 149 48.38 -29.90 22.14
CA ASN A 149 48.31 -30.95 23.21
C ASN A 149 47.15 -31.00 24.23
N GLN A 150 46.43 -32.13 24.04
CA GLN A 150 46.22 -33.24 25.02
C GLN A 150 45.62 -32.95 26.42
N SER A 151 44.55 -33.66 26.59
CA SER A 151 44.21 -34.69 27.63
C SER A 151 42.97 -34.36 28.46
N ASP A 152 42.07 -35.18 28.38
CA ASP A 152 41.57 -36.26 29.28
C ASP A 152 40.23 -36.04 30.00
N ASN A 153 39.38 -37.05 29.76
CA ASN A 153 38.40 -37.66 30.66
C ASN A 153 37.22 -36.89 31.28
N GLY A 154 36.03 -37.36 30.93
CA GLY A 154 35.11 -37.72 31.98
C GLY A 154 33.62 -37.41 31.77
N SER A 155 32.87 -38.45 31.42
CA SER A 155 31.48 -38.76 31.84
C SER A 155 30.31 -37.80 31.50
N GLY A 156 29.55 -38.21 30.54
CA GLY A 156 28.14 -38.50 30.59
C GLY A 156 27.12 -37.45 31.02
N SER A 157 26.32 -36.99 30.06
CA SER A 157 24.88 -36.87 30.21
C SER A 157 24.25 -36.56 28.86
N ASN A 158 23.10 -37.14 28.60
CA ASN A 158 22.30 -37.12 27.40
C ASN A 158 22.15 -35.70 26.80
N GLU A 159 22.72 -35.46 25.65
CA GLU A 159 22.43 -34.31 24.81
C GLU A 159 21.64 -34.80 23.61
N ASP A 160 20.47 -34.17 23.44
CA ASP A 160 19.58 -34.35 22.31
C ASP A 160 20.35 -34.11 21.01
N ASN A 161 20.21 -35.04 20.06
CA ASN A 161 20.83 -35.00 18.74
C ASN A 161 20.40 -33.76 17.93
N LEU A 162 21.10 -32.65 18.12
CA LEU A 162 21.26 -31.69 17.04
C LEU A 162 22.33 -32.20 16.09
N PRO A 163 22.16 -32.14 14.77
CA PRO A 163 23.20 -32.54 13.84
C PRO A 163 24.40 -31.58 13.96
N ASP A 164 25.58 -32.20 14.16
CA ASP A 164 26.89 -31.53 14.36
C ASP A 164 27.41 -30.74 13.17
N ASN A 165 26.61 -30.43 12.16
CA ASN A 165 27.01 -29.81 10.88
C ASN A 165 26.25 -28.52 10.58
N LEU A 166 26.08 -27.65 11.57
CA LEU A 166 25.57 -26.28 11.30
C LEU A 166 26.62 -25.34 10.65
N GLU A 167 27.88 -25.80 10.54
CA GLU A 167 28.98 -25.02 9.95
C GLU A 167 29.02 -25.07 8.40
N ASP A 168 28.29 -25.98 7.76
CA ASP A 168 28.30 -26.15 6.28
C ASP A 168 27.03 -25.66 5.57
N TYR A 169 26.07 -25.10 6.31
CA TYR A 169 24.94 -24.44 5.67
C TYR A 169 25.17 -22.93 5.75
N ASP A 170 25.47 -22.37 4.60
CA ASP A 170 25.39 -20.92 4.41
C ASP A 170 23.92 -20.51 4.58
N VAL A 171 23.53 -20.27 5.85
CA VAL A 171 22.18 -19.86 6.24
C VAL A 171 21.79 -18.58 5.49
N TYR A 172 22.80 -17.78 5.09
CA TYR A 172 22.62 -16.58 4.29
C TYR A 172 22.31 -16.93 2.83
N GLU A 173 22.97 -17.92 2.25
CA GLU A 173 22.71 -18.37 0.87
C GLU A 173 21.31 -19.00 0.75
N LEU A 174 20.87 -19.78 1.73
CA LEU A 174 19.51 -20.34 1.77
C LEU A 174 18.45 -19.26 1.96
N ALA A 175 18.70 -18.24 2.79
CA ALA A 175 17.78 -17.12 2.96
C ALA A 175 17.75 -16.22 1.71
N TYR A 176 18.88 -16.02 1.05
CA TYR A 176 18.99 -15.13 -0.11
C TYR A 176 18.42 -15.73 -1.40
N ASN A 177 18.61 -17.03 -1.63
CA ASN A 177 18.19 -17.70 -2.87
C ASN A 177 16.68 -17.98 -2.97
N HIS A 178 15.92 -17.83 -1.88
CA HIS A 178 14.46 -18.04 -1.86
C HIS A 178 13.64 -16.77 -1.65
N THR A 179 14.26 -15.63 -1.37
CA THR A 179 13.57 -14.34 -1.24
C THR A 179 13.46 -13.66 -2.59
N PHE A 180 12.24 -13.31 -3.03
CA PHE A 180 12.12 -12.35 -4.11
C PHE A 180 12.43 -10.94 -3.55
N GLU A 181 13.12 -10.14 -4.35
CA GLU A 181 13.40 -8.74 -4.00
C GLU A 181 12.10 -8.03 -3.65
N GLY A 182 12.04 -7.48 -2.43
CA GLY A 182 10.90 -6.73 -1.96
C GLY A 182 10.72 -5.44 -2.75
N ARG A 183 9.47 -5.06 -3.01
CA ARG A 183 9.14 -3.81 -3.69
C ARG A 183 7.92 -3.15 -3.06
N LYS A 184 7.92 -1.84 -3.09
CA LYS A 184 6.76 -1.00 -2.84
C LYS A 184 6.02 -0.81 -4.15
N ILE A 185 4.73 -1.06 -4.14
CA ILE A 185 3.86 -0.86 -5.30
C ILE A 185 2.82 0.19 -4.91
N VAL A 186 2.67 1.22 -5.73
CA VAL A 186 1.67 2.28 -5.55
C VAL A 186 0.68 2.21 -6.71
N ILE A 187 -0.58 1.99 -6.39
CA ILE A 187 -1.70 2.07 -7.34
C ILE A 187 -2.34 3.44 -7.16
N ARG A 188 -2.11 4.33 -8.12
CA ARG A 188 -2.70 5.68 -8.16
C ARG A 188 -3.90 5.66 -9.06
N ILE A 189 -5.05 6.16 -8.57
CA ILE A 189 -6.30 6.21 -9.30
C ILE A 189 -6.86 7.62 -9.25
N ASN A 190 -7.12 8.19 -10.42
CA ASN A 190 -7.68 9.51 -10.60
C ASN A 190 -9.05 9.40 -11.30
N GLY A 191 -10.04 10.20 -10.87
CA GLY A 191 -11.40 10.17 -11.42
C GLY A 191 -12.33 11.25 -10.87
N ASP A 192 -13.53 11.35 -11.45
CA ASP A 192 -14.58 12.33 -11.12
C ASP A 192 -15.21 12.10 -9.74
N GLY A 193 -15.04 10.90 -9.19
CA GLY A 193 -15.54 10.52 -7.88
C GLY A 193 -15.47 9.02 -7.67
N PHE A 194 -15.63 8.59 -6.41
CA PHE A 194 -15.51 7.19 -6.04
C PHE A 194 -16.66 6.75 -5.15
N LEU A 195 -17.14 5.53 -5.39
CA LEU A 195 -18.14 4.88 -4.57
C LEU A 195 -17.52 4.34 -3.28
N TYR A 196 -18.35 3.99 -2.33
CA TYR A 196 -17.89 3.43 -1.04
C TYR A 196 -17.04 2.16 -1.26
N ASN A 197 -15.82 2.18 -0.76
CA ASN A 197 -14.78 1.17 -0.92
C ASN A 197 -14.31 0.90 -2.36
N MET A 198 -14.69 1.71 -3.35
CA MET A 198 -14.40 1.46 -4.76
C MET A 198 -12.90 1.26 -5.03
N VAL A 199 -12.05 2.19 -4.61
CA VAL A 199 -10.59 2.09 -4.80
C VAL A 199 -10.02 0.82 -4.16
N ARG A 200 -10.47 0.49 -2.94
CA ARG A 200 -10.01 -0.72 -2.22
C ARG A 200 -10.43 -2.02 -2.92
N ILE A 201 -11.63 -2.06 -3.50
CA ILE A 201 -12.13 -3.23 -4.25
C ILE A 201 -11.38 -3.35 -5.58
N ILE A 202 -11.13 -2.25 -6.28
CA ILE A 202 -10.28 -2.22 -7.48
C ILE A 202 -8.90 -2.78 -7.14
N THR A 203 -8.26 -2.26 -6.09
CA THR A 203 -6.95 -2.74 -5.65
C THR A 203 -6.94 -4.24 -5.33
N GLY A 204 -7.91 -4.72 -4.55
CA GLY A 204 -8.00 -6.15 -4.23
C GLY A 204 -8.18 -7.03 -5.47
N THR A 205 -8.95 -6.54 -6.45
CA THR A 205 -9.13 -7.23 -7.74
C THR A 205 -7.84 -7.25 -8.55
N LEU A 206 -7.11 -6.13 -8.63
CA LEU A 206 -5.83 -6.04 -9.34
C LEU A 206 -4.77 -6.94 -8.68
N VAL A 207 -4.74 -7.01 -7.35
CA VAL A 207 -3.86 -7.93 -6.61
C VAL A 207 -4.19 -9.39 -6.93
N ASP A 208 -5.46 -9.76 -7.03
CA ASP A 208 -5.85 -11.13 -7.42
C ASP A 208 -5.52 -11.44 -8.88
N VAL A 209 -5.53 -10.44 -9.77
CA VAL A 209 -4.99 -10.58 -11.13
C VAL A 209 -3.47 -10.78 -11.08
N GLY A 210 -2.75 -9.98 -10.30
CA GLY A 210 -1.29 -10.09 -10.13
C GLY A 210 -0.85 -11.45 -9.56
N LYS A 211 -1.68 -12.06 -8.69
CA LYS A 211 -1.50 -13.43 -8.18
C LYS A 211 -1.88 -14.52 -9.19
N GLY A 212 -2.44 -14.16 -10.35
CA GLY A 212 -2.91 -15.13 -11.35
C GLY A 212 -4.26 -15.79 -11.03
N ARG A 213 -5.01 -15.33 -10.02
CA ARG A 213 -6.36 -15.84 -9.72
C ARG A 213 -7.37 -15.46 -10.80
N PHE A 214 -7.23 -14.27 -11.36
CA PHE A 214 -8.04 -13.78 -12.47
C PHE A 214 -7.15 -13.47 -13.68
N LYS A 215 -7.69 -13.70 -14.88
CA LYS A 215 -7.07 -13.17 -16.10
C LYS A 215 -7.39 -11.67 -16.21
N PRO A 216 -6.49 -10.83 -16.77
CA PRO A 216 -6.75 -9.39 -16.93
C PRO A 216 -8.08 -9.07 -17.58
N GLU A 217 -8.47 -9.81 -18.62
CA GLU A 217 -9.69 -9.62 -19.39
C GLU A 217 -10.98 -9.87 -18.57
N THR A 218 -10.86 -10.59 -17.45
CA THR A 218 -12.00 -10.86 -16.55
C THR A 218 -12.53 -9.56 -15.93
N VAL A 219 -11.68 -8.54 -15.75
CA VAL A 219 -12.07 -7.23 -15.20
C VAL A 219 -13.12 -6.53 -16.07
N ALA A 220 -12.99 -6.60 -17.39
CA ALA A 220 -14.01 -6.08 -18.31
C ALA A 220 -15.36 -6.82 -18.17
N ASN A 221 -15.34 -8.11 -17.85
CA ASN A 221 -16.55 -8.87 -17.57
C ASN A 221 -17.19 -8.48 -16.24
N MET A 222 -16.37 -8.21 -15.21
CA MET A 222 -16.85 -7.75 -13.89
C MET A 222 -17.63 -6.44 -14.02
N LEU A 223 -17.14 -5.47 -14.81
CA LEU A 223 -17.88 -4.22 -15.09
C LEU A 223 -19.25 -4.49 -15.72
N ARG A 224 -19.32 -5.38 -16.71
CA ARG A 224 -20.58 -5.73 -17.41
C ARG A 224 -21.58 -6.45 -16.52
N LYS A 225 -21.14 -7.20 -15.52
CA LYS A 225 -22.01 -7.97 -14.62
C LYS A 225 -22.74 -7.10 -13.61
N THR A 226 -22.22 -5.93 -13.26
CA THR A 226 -22.79 -5.00 -12.27
C THR A 226 -23.18 -5.67 -10.94
N ASP A 227 -22.39 -6.67 -10.51
CA ASP A 227 -22.59 -7.46 -9.31
C ASP A 227 -21.30 -7.61 -8.54
N ARG A 228 -21.30 -7.20 -7.26
CA ARG A 228 -20.16 -7.19 -6.35
C ARG A 228 -19.52 -8.59 -6.17
N THR A 229 -20.27 -9.65 -6.32
CA THR A 229 -19.80 -11.02 -6.12
C THR A 229 -18.74 -11.45 -7.14
N TYR A 230 -18.69 -10.78 -8.30
CA TYR A 230 -17.71 -11.08 -9.36
C TYR A 230 -16.35 -10.41 -9.17
N SER A 231 -16.26 -9.34 -8.38
CA SER A 231 -15.01 -8.61 -8.16
C SER A 231 -14.19 -9.21 -7.01
N GLY A 232 -12.92 -8.84 -6.92
CA GLY A 232 -12.00 -9.29 -5.88
C GLY A 232 -12.35 -8.78 -4.47
N PRO A 233 -11.57 -9.15 -3.46
CA PRO A 233 -11.80 -8.74 -2.08
C PRO A 233 -11.61 -7.24 -1.90
N THR A 234 -12.17 -6.70 -0.82
CA THR A 234 -11.87 -5.32 -0.41
C THR A 234 -10.49 -5.31 0.26
N ALA A 235 -9.54 -4.60 -0.33
CA ALA A 235 -8.21 -4.42 0.25
C ALA A 235 -8.26 -3.77 1.64
N PRO A 236 -7.33 -4.03 2.55
CA PRO A 236 -7.28 -3.44 3.89
C PRO A 236 -7.28 -1.90 3.86
N PRO A 237 -7.81 -1.21 4.89
CA PRO A 237 -7.97 0.25 4.83
C PRO A 237 -6.65 1.03 4.94
N GLN A 238 -5.65 0.51 5.63
CA GLN A 238 -4.41 1.22 5.96
C GLN A 238 -3.55 1.60 4.73
N GLY A 239 -3.66 0.86 3.63
CA GLY A 239 -2.91 1.20 2.42
C GLY A 239 -3.51 2.34 1.60
N LEU A 240 -4.75 2.79 1.91
CA LEU A 240 -5.45 3.81 1.13
C LEU A 240 -5.21 5.21 1.65
N SER A 241 -4.80 6.11 0.76
CA SER A 241 -4.65 7.55 1.00
C SER A 241 -5.38 8.38 -0.05
N LEU A 242 -6.14 9.38 0.37
CA LEU A 242 -6.61 10.46 -0.50
C LEU A 242 -5.47 11.46 -0.67
N ILE A 243 -4.98 11.63 -1.88
CA ILE A 243 -3.82 12.49 -2.17
C ILE A 243 -4.26 13.92 -2.44
N ASN A 244 -5.25 14.10 -3.30
CA ASN A 244 -5.71 15.41 -3.70
C ASN A 244 -7.20 15.43 -4.07
N ILE A 245 -7.80 16.61 -3.96
CA ILE A 245 -9.12 16.98 -4.49
C ILE A 245 -8.95 18.28 -5.26
N ASP A 246 -9.07 18.22 -6.57
CA ASP A 246 -9.11 19.39 -7.45
C ASP A 246 -10.56 19.82 -7.67
N PHE A 247 -10.88 21.07 -7.35
CA PHE A 247 -12.20 21.64 -7.55
C PHE A 247 -12.23 22.32 -8.91
N MET A 248 -13.19 21.94 -9.76
CA MET A 248 -13.48 22.59 -11.02
C MET A 248 -14.34 23.85 -10.74
N ILE A 249 -13.68 24.94 -10.33
CA ILE A 249 -14.37 26.21 -9.98
C ILE A 249 -14.27 27.17 -11.16
#